data_8d42f1efeecef8729e5eac371aaf2e6e
#
_entry.id   8d42f1efeecef8729e5eac371aaf2e6e
#
_cell.length_a   1.000
_cell.length_b   1.000
_cell.length_c   1.000
_cell.angle_alpha   90.00
_cell.angle_beta   90.00
_cell.angle_gamma   90.00
#
_symmetry.space_group_name_H-M   'P 1'
#
loop_
_entity.id
_entity.type
_entity.pdbx_description
1 polymer ?
#
loop_
_entity_poly.entity_id
_entity_poly.type
_entity_poly.pdbx_seq_one_letter_code
_entity_poly.pdbx_strand_id
1 'polypeptide(L)'
;MNKESVPSPTLSLSRRSVLAAVASSAAYVSAQSFLPGIPNVGFKGDDDPHRTECGVGALMPWADGLYAVTYNSSGTGGRSSGAKSGNGLGLYRIDETLKPTMLDVVNGVFANRFIHHHSNQCIIGPYVIDAGGNWRRIEGLLPYRLTATMPHLTDPENRVYFQTMDGHFLEMDITDLKPHVLFNLTEEMKITQQPHFKGGYTAQHRVVVSNNGFFAYGQTQAGLFEWDGGKSWHRISDKPHMDVAARANMGSVLFTSGWDERSALFDALVDGQWQHYRLPKASHAFDQGWQTEWMRIREIETEHYMMDIQGMFYELQPIAFEGRIWGVKPVCQHLRTIPDYCTFRGLLAIGGNETTPNGDANAVVGQPQSGIWFGKSDDLWSWGKPQGWGGPWRNDSVTAGVPSDPFLFTDFRRKMLHLASEKAAEIEIQVDFLGNGTWAKFETIKLNGGEYRPVFFEDAFSSQWVRLIPSVSCRMTAEFMFT
;
A
#
# COMPACT_ATOMS: atom_id res chain seq x y z
N MET A 1 -21.64 -57.76 -42.35
CA MET A 1 -21.71 -56.51 -41.60
C MET A 1 -20.35 -56.24 -41.06
N ASN A 2 -19.53 -55.51 -41.82
CA ASN A 2 -18.19 -55.15 -41.44
C ASN A 2 -18.24 -53.89 -40.55
N LYS A 3 -17.62 -53.94 -39.37
CA LYS A 3 -17.36 -52.75 -38.53
C LYS A 3 -16.04 -52.16 -38.99
N GLU A 4 -16.11 -51.03 -39.65
CA GLU A 4 -14.93 -50.18 -39.88
C GLU A 4 -14.49 -49.51 -38.58
N SER A 5 -13.25 -49.70 -38.22
CA SER A 5 -12.59 -49.06 -37.10
C SER A 5 -12.08 -47.69 -37.58
N VAL A 6 -12.52 -46.61 -36.89
CA VAL A 6 -12.03 -45.25 -37.08
C VAL A 6 -10.66 -45.12 -36.40
N PRO A 7 -9.61 -44.69 -37.10
CA PRO A 7 -8.29 -44.46 -36.47
C PRO A 7 -8.27 -43.17 -35.64
N SER A 8 -7.77 -43.26 -34.42
CA SER A 8 -7.50 -42.10 -33.55
C SER A 8 -6.38 -41.26 -34.17
N PRO A 9 -6.49 -39.94 -34.19
CA PRO A 9 -5.40 -39.08 -34.64
C PRO A 9 -4.27 -39.02 -33.59
N THR A 10 -3.17 -39.66 -33.89
CA THR A 10 -1.90 -39.45 -33.18
C THR A 10 -1.32 -38.11 -33.59
N LEU A 11 -1.40 -37.12 -32.76
CA LEU A 11 -0.68 -35.84 -32.90
C LEU A 11 0.82 -36.08 -32.70
N SER A 12 1.56 -36.28 -33.80
CA SER A 12 3.02 -36.26 -33.76
C SER A 12 3.50 -34.79 -33.74
N LEU A 13 3.84 -34.28 -32.58
CA LEU A 13 4.55 -33.00 -32.47
C LEU A 13 5.96 -33.16 -33.08
N SER A 14 6.27 -32.39 -34.12
CA SER A 14 7.59 -32.38 -34.72
C SER A 14 8.63 -31.82 -33.73
N ARG A 15 9.90 -32.25 -33.81
CA ARG A 15 11.01 -31.68 -33.01
C ARG A 15 11.11 -30.16 -33.13
N ARG A 16 10.70 -29.57 -34.23
CA ARG A 16 10.64 -28.12 -34.43
C ARG A 16 9.52 -27.48 -33.58
N SER A 17 8.38 -28.15 -33.42
CA SER A 17 7.28 -27.65 -32.58
C SER A 17 7.63 -27.68 -31.09
N VAL A 18 8.39 -28.72 -30.66
CA VAL A 18 8.89 -28.81 -29.29
C VAL A 18 9.98 -27.77 -29.03
N LEU A 19 10.89 -27.56 -29.98
CA LEU A 19 11.92 -26.52 -29.87
C LEU A 19 11.33 -25.08 -29.90
N ALA A 20 10.27 -24.86 -30.67
CA ALA A 20 9.55 -23.58 -30.64
C ALA A 20 8.80 -23.36 -29.33
N ALA A 21 8.22 -24.41 -28.72
CA ALA A 21 7.59 -24.33 -27.41
C ALA A 21 8.60 -24.11 -26.28
N VAL A 22 9.80 -24.74 -26.38
CA VAL A 22 10.90 -24.49 -25.43
C VAL A 22 11.53 -23.13 -25.63
N ALA A 23 11.64 -22.66 -26.86
CA ALA A 23 12.11 -21.28 -27.14
C ALA A 23 11.10 -20.23 -26.69
N SER A 24 9.79 -20.49 -26.81
CA SER A 24 8.77 -19.58 -26.29
C SER A 24 8.68 -19.59 -24.76
N SER A 25 8.94 -20.72 -24.11
CA SER A 25 9.05 -20.78 -22.65
C SER A 25 10.32 -20.12 -22.11
N ALA A 26 11.45 -20.25 -22.83
CA ALA A 26 12.68 -19.52 -22.52
C ALA A 26 12.56 -18.02 -22.76
N ALA A 27 11.80 -17.60 -23.79
CA ALA A 27 11.48 -16.19 -24.03
C ALA A 27 10.51 -15.64 -22.95
N TYR A 28 9.65 -16.50 -22.39
CA TYR A 28 8.74 -16.10 -21.30
C TYR A 28 9.48 -15.85 -19.98
N VAL A 29 10.55 -16.60 -19.71
CA VAL A 29 11.42 -16.38 -18.55
C VAL A 29 12.30 -15.12 -18.74
N SER A 30 12.56 -14.68 -19.96
CA SER A 30 13.31 -13.47 -20.26
C SER A 30 12.46 -12.19 -20.25
N ALA A 31 11.12 -12.30 -20.10
CA ALA A 31 10.24 -11.13 -20.06
C ALA A 31 10.17 -10.46 -18.68
N GLN A 32 10.75 -11.06 -17.65
CA GLN A 32 10.97 -10.40 -16.36
C GLN A 32 12.29 -9.61 -16.44
N SER A 33 12.20 -8.33 -16.75
CA SER A 33 13.36 -7.45 -16.73
C SER A 33 13.51 -6.85 -15.35
N PHE A 34 14.67 -7.05 -14.77
CA PHE A 34 15.09 -6.35 -13.58
C PHE A 34 16.02 -5.21 -14.00
N LEU A 35 15.72 -3.97 -13.56
CA LEU A 35 16.65 -2.85 -13.65
C LEU A 35 17.54 -2.86 -12.39
N PRO A 36 18.76 -3.40 -12.47
CA PRO A 36 19.75 -3.14 -11.45
C PRO A 36 20.25 -1.73 -11.66
N GLY A 37 20.23 -0.89 -10.69
CA GLY A 37 21.06 0.28 -10.82
C GLY A 37 20.44 1.65 -10.72
N ILE A 38 19.28 1.82 -10.06
CA ILE A 38 19.14 3.02 -9.25
C ILE A 38 19.99 2.71 -8.01
N PRO A 39 21.17 3.32 -7.87
CA PRO A 39 22.07 2.87 -6.84
C PRO A 39 21.45 3.10 -5.48
N ASN A 40 21.46 2.07 -4.70
CA ASN A 40 21.33 2.23 -3.28
C ASN A 40 22.56 2.99 -2.81
N VAL A 41 22.34 4.16 -2.28
CA VAL A 41 23.40 4.86 -1.58
C VAL A 41 23.52 4.19 -0.23
N GLY A 42 24.23 3.10 -0.21
CA GLY A 42 24.69 2.50 1.02
C GLY A 42 25.51 3.51 1.79
N PHE A 43 25.27 3.63 3.08
CA PHE A 43 26.12 4.39 3.95
C PHE A 43 27.52 3.80 3.99
N LYS A 44 28.50 4.61 3.65
CA LYS A 44 29.71 4.67 4.44
C LYS A 44 29.47 5.69 5.55
N GLY A 45 28.70 5.32 6.56
CA GLY A 45 28.46 6.17 7.69
C GLY A 45 29.01 5.49 8.91
N ASP A 46 29.94 6.13 9.51
CA ASP A 46 30.48 5.69 10.79
C ASP A 46 29.49 5.89 11.94
N ASP A 47 28.37 6.57 11.68
CA ASP A 47 27.52 7.11 12.72
C ASP A 47 26.17 6.43 12.91
N ASP A 48 25.66 5.69 11.93
CA ASP A 48 24.49 4.84 12.10
C ASP A 48 24.55 3.58 11.23
N PRO A 49 25.17 2.52 11.75
CA PRO A 49 25.31 1.25 11.02
C PRO A 49 23.99 0.52 10.81
N HIS A 50 22.87 1.02 11.30
CA HIS A 50 21.71 0.17 11.48
C HIS A 50 20.63 0.35 10.44
N ARG A 51 20.60 1.46 9.69
CA ARG A 51 19.51 1.67 8.71
C ARG A 51 19.82 2.69 7.65
N THR A 52 19.74 2.25 6.41
CA THR A 52 19.47 3.12 5.30
C THR A 52 18.18 2.68 4.64
N GLU A 53 17.12 3.40 4.89
CA GLU A 53 15.97 3.35 4.03
C GLU A 53 16.32 4.18 2.80
N CYS A 54 16.82 3.53 1.77
CA CYS A 54 17.16 4.15 0.50
C CYS A 54 16.50 3.38 -0.62
N GLY A 55 16.15 4.07 -1.67
CA GLY A 55 15.64 3.38 -2.84
C GLY A 55 14.75 4.26 -3.70
N VAL A 56 13.81 3.61 -4.36
CA VAL A 56 12.73 4.28 -5.07
C VAL A 56 11.80 4.91 -4.05
N GLY A 57 11.51 6.19 -4.19
CA GLY A 57 10.51 6.88 -3.38
C GLY A 57 9.14 6.91 -4.04
N ALA A 58 9.12 7.22 -5.34
CA ALA A 58 7.89 7.22 -6.13
C ALA A 58 8.20 6.89 -7.58
N LEU A 59 7.19 6.30 -8.25
CA LEU A 59 7.18 5.94 -9.66
C LEU A 59 5.98 6.59 -10.36
N MET A 60 6.15 7.23 -11.51
CA MET A 60 5.05 7.81 -12.27
C MET A 60 5.28 7.70 -13.78
N PRO A 61 4.40 7.01 -14.52
CA PRO A 61 4.41 7.07 -15.97
C PRO A 61 3.92 8.43 -16.43
N TRP A 62 4.73 9.12 -17.25
CA TRP A 62 4.41 10.45 -17.77
C TRP A 62 5.22 10.76 -19.02
N ALA A 63 4.67 11.53 -19.95
CA ALA A 63 5.40 12.03 -21.15
C ALA A 63 6.29 10.96 -21.82
N ASP A 64 5.70 9.81 -22.16
CA ASP A 64 6.33 8.64 -22.79
C ASP A 64 7.48 8.00 -22.01
N GLY A 65 7.67 8.35 -20.74
CA GLY A 65 8.68 7.76 -19.86
C GLY A 65 8.10 7.28 -18.55
N LEU A 66 8.84 6.46 -17.82
CA LEU A 66 8.60 6.19 -16.43
C LEU A 66 9.56 7.04 -15.61
N TYR A 67 9.03 7.94 -14.81
CA TYR A 67 9.83 8.76 -13.90
C TYR A 67 9.94 8.09 -12.55
N ALA A 68 11.13 8.15 -11.96
CA ALA A 68 11.41 7.66 -10.62
C ALA A 68 12.16 8.73 -9.84
N VAL A 69 11.69 9.03 -8.65
CA VAL A 69 12.43 9.85 -7.67
C VAL A 69 12.96 8.96 -6.57
N THR A 70 14.17 9.23 -6.12
CA THR A 70 14.80 8.45 -5.07
C THR A 70 14.42 8.94 -3.68
N TYR A 71 14.51 8.02 -2.75
CA TYR A 71 14.22 8.22 -1.33
C TYR A 71 15.45 7.87 -0.51
N ASN A 72 15.81 8.76 0.42
CA ASN A 72 16.87 8.50 1.38
C ASN A 72 16.46 9.07 2.75
N SER A 73 16.15 8.20 3.70
CA SER A 73 15.67 8.59 5.03
C SER A 73 16.74 8.91 6.04
N SER A 74 18.00 8.70 5.68
CA SER A 74 19.11 8.94 6.58
C SER A 74 19.36 10.42 6.77
N GLY A 75 18.83 10.97 7.81
CA GLY A 75 19.07 12.35 8.19
C GLY A 75 17.87 13.03 8.83
N THR A 76 18.12 13.90 9.75
CA THR A 76 17.12 14.78 10.35
C THR A 76 16.83 15.96 9.43
N GLY A 77 15.55 16.17 9.14
CA GLY A 77 15.03 17.37 8.48
C GLY A 77 15.46 17.51 7.02
N GLY A 78 14.68 17.04 6.08
CA GLY A 78 14.78 17.32 4.64
C GLY A 78 16.13 17.14 3.95
N ARG A 79 17.18 17.22 4.70
CA ARG A 79 18.56 17.00 4.28
C ARG A 79 19.04 15.69 4.87
N SER A 80 19.21 14.71 4.02
CA SER A 80 19.91 13.50 4.46
C SER A 80 21.36 13.88 4.79
N SER A 81 21.74 13.71 6.03
CA SER A 81 23.05 14.11 6.53
C SER A 81 24.21 13.24 6.07
N GLY A 82 23.96 12.16 5.35
CA GLY A 82 24.99 11.16 5.06
C GLY A 82 25.27 10.84 3.61
N ALA A 83 24.37 11.06 2.69
CA ALA A 83 24.65 10.79 1.28
C ALA A 83 25.34 11.99 0.65
N LYS A 84 26.56 11.80 0.20
CA LYS A 84 27.24 12.80 -0.61
C LYS A 84 26.46 12.99 -1.91
N SER A 85 26.20 14.22 -2.29
CA SER A 85 25.70 14.55 -3.64
C SER A 85 26.56 13.85 -4.66
N GLY A 86 25.92 13.15 -5.61
CA GLY A 86 26.62 12.43 -6.67
C GLY A 86 26.56 10.91 -6.62
N ASN A 87 25.96 10.33 -5.58
CA ASN A 87 25.87 8.86 -5.46
C ASN A 87 24.61 8.24 -6.08
N GLY A 88 24.05 8.87 -7.12
CA GLY A 88 22.92 8.31 -7.85
C GLY A 88 21.54 8.61 -7.27
N LEU A 89 21.43 9.48 -6.28
CA LEU A 89 20.14 9.97 -5.78
C LEU A 89 19.62 11.10 -6.66
N GLY A 90 18.37 11.03 -7.06
CA GLY A 90 17.78 12.08 -7.85
C GLY A 90 16.51 11.71 -8.58
N LEU A 91 16.30 12.43 -9.68
CA LEU A 91 15.22 12.16 -10.63
C LEU A 91 15.77 11.35 -11.80
N TYR A 92 15.10 10.27 -12.10
CA TYR A 92 15.38 9.41 -13.26
C TYR A 92 14.21 9.41 -14.24
N ARG A 93 14.52 9.26 -15.51
CA ARG A 93 13.59 8.87 -16.56
C ARG A 93 14.02 7.52 -17.15
N ILE A 94 13.09 6.58 -17.20
CA ILE A 94 13.25 5.27 -17.81
C ILE A 94 12.50 5.30 -19.14
N ASP A 95 13.18 4.96 -20.22
CA ASP A 95 12.64 4.98 -21.58
C ASP A 95 11.89 3.68 -21.94
N GLU A 96 11.42 3.59 -23.18
CA GLU A 96 10.71 2.41 -23.70
C GLU A 96 11.58 1.16 -23.79
N THR A 97 12.89 1.30 -23.74
CA THR A 97 13.84 0.17 -23.71
C THR A 97 14.23 -0.21 -22.30
N LEU A 98 13.56 0.39 -21.30
CA LEU A 98 13.83 0.25 -19.88
C LEU A 98 15.22 0.75 -19.47
N LYS A 99 15.79 1.68 -20.23
CA LYS A 99 17.07 2.28 -19.90
C LYS A 99 16.86 3.50 -19.00
N PRO A 100 17.46 3.53 -17.81
CA PRO A 100 17.38 4.68 -16.90
C PRO A 100 18.36 5.77 -17.32
N THR A 101 17.92 7.02 -17.27
CA THR A 101 18.73 8.20 -17.42
C THR A 101 18.49 9.11 -16.22
N MET A 102 19.55 9.47 -15.51
CA MET A 102 19.47 10.46 -14.44
C MET A 102 19.31 11.85 -15.04
N LEU A 103 18.27 12.55 -14.65
CA LEU A 103 17.96 13.91 -15.10
C LEU A 103 18.51 14.98 -14.16
N ASP A 104 18.45 14.72 -12.85
CA ASP A 104 18.95 15.64 -11.84
C ASP A 104 19.43 14.88 -10.61
N VAL A 105 20.35 15.49 -9.88
CA VAL A 105 20.89 14.97 -8.62
C VAL A 105 20.24 15.72 -7.45
N VAL A 106 19.52 15.00 -6.62
CA VAL A 106 18.93 15.54 -5.42
C VAL A 106 18.93 14.49 -4.30
N ASN A 107 19.21 14.93 -3.10
CA ASN A 107 19.23 14.08 -1.94
C ASN A 107 18.11 14.50 -0.97
N GLY A 108 17.25 13.58 -0.59
CA GLY A 108 16.14 13.83 0.31
C GLY A 108 15.16 12.69 0.40
N VAL A 109 14.11 12.93 1.16
CA VAL A 109 12.97 12.02 1.31
C VAL A 109 11.88 12.48 0.37
N PHE A 110 11.70 11.77 -0.74
CA PHE A 110 10.70 12.09 -1.74
C PHE A 110 9.90 10.84 -2.08
N ALA A 111 8.69 10.75 -1.56
CA ALA A 111 7.78 9.62 -1.78
C ALA A 111 6.41 10.07 -2.32
N ASN A 112 6.30 11.35 -2.67
CA ASN A 112 5.11 11.96 -3.22
C ASN A 112 5.08 11.89 -4.74
N ARG A 113 3.88 11.72 -5.29
CA ARG A 113 3.60 11.83 -6.72
C ARG A 113 2.15 12.26 -6.95
N PHE A 114 1.91 12.98 -8.02
CA PHE A 114 0.57 13.43 -8.39
C PHE A 114 0.53 13.86 -9.85
N ILE A 115 -0.57 13.61 -10.56
CA ILE A 115 -0.85 14.18 -11.87
C ILE A 115 -1.85 15.31 -11.68
N HIS A 116 -1.43 16.52 -11.99
CA HIS A 116 -2.29 17.68 -12.03
C HIS A 116 -2.92 17.78 -13.43
N HIS A 117 -4.12 17.20 -13.57
CA HIS A 117 -4.79 17.07 -14.88
C HIS A 117 -5.12 18.42 -15.52
N HIS A 118 -5.52 19.42 -14.73
CA HIS A 118 -5.92 20.74 -15.24
C HIS A 118 -4.77 21.46 -15.95
N SER A 119 -3.57 21.38 -15.42
CA SER A 119 -2.38 21.96 -16.05
C SER A 119 -1.60 21.00 -16.93
N ASN A 120 -2.04 19.73 -17.01
CA ASN A 120 -1.35 18.65 -17.74
C ASN A 120 0.13 18.51 -17.32
N GLN A 121 0.35 18.40 -16.02
CA GLN A 121 1.67 18.28 -15.41
C GLN A 121 1.74 17.12 -14.42
N CYS A 122 2.90 16.48 -14.35
CA CYS A 122 3.23 15.51 -13.32
C CYS A 122 4.07 16.19 -12.23
N ILE A 123 3.71 15.94 -10.98
CA ILE A 123 4.51 16.32 -9.82
C ILE A 123 5.07 15.03 -9.21
N ILE A 124 6.39 14.94 -9.06
CA ILE A 124 7.05 13.79 -8.45
C ILE A 124 8.27 14.28 -7.64
N GLY A 125 8.31 13.94 -6.36
CA GLY A 125 9.28 14.56 -5.45
C GLY A 125 9.16 16.08 -5.48
N PRO A 126 10.30 16.79 -5.54
CA PRO A 126 10.32 18.25 -5.66
C PRO A 126 10.31 18.73 -7.12
N TYR A 127 9.78 17.92 -8.05
CA TYR A 127 9.80 18.26 -9.48
C TYR A 127 8.39 18.42 -10.04
N VAL A 128 8.29 19.30 -11.01
CA VAL A 128 7.16 19.43 -11.93
C VAL A 128 7.64 19.10 -13.33
N ILE A 129 6.88 18.29 -14.06
CA ILE A 129 7.20 17.80 -15.40
C ILE A 129 6.02 18.08 -16.32
N ASP A 130 6.23 18.83 -17.40
CA ASP A 130 5.17 19.11 -18.37
C ASP A 130 4.85 17.92 -19.28
N ALA A 131 3.84 18.04 -20.12
CA ALA A 131 3.43 17.00 -21.06
C ALA A 131 4.51 16.68 -22.14
N GLY A 132 5.43 17.57 -22.36
CA GLY A 132 6.58 17.38 -23.27
C GLY A 132 7.79 16.69 -22.60
N GLY A 133 7.70 16.42 -21.28
CA GLY A 133 8.79 15.82 -20.52
C GLY A 133 9.85 16.84 -20.03
N ASN A 134 9.60 18.14 -20.18
CA ASN A 134 10.48 19.16 -19.63
C ASN A 134 10.22 19.27 -18.12
N TRP A 135 11.27 19.23 -17.34
CA TRP A 135 11.16 19.25 -15.88
C TRP A 135 11.75 20.50 -15.27
N ARG A 136 11.20 20.86 -14.12
CA ARG A 136 11.69 21.96 -13.27
C ARG A 136 11.74 21.51 -11.83
N ARG A 137 12.79 21.87 -11.12
CA ARG A 137 12.92 21.62 -9.68
C ARG A 137 12.29 22.79 -8.92
N ILE A 138 11.51 22.45 -7.89
CA ILE A 138 10.86 23.42 -7.01
C ILE A 138 11.76 23.59 -5.78
N GLU A 139 12.62 24.60 -5.81
CA GLU A 139 13.63 24.84 -4.78
C GLU A 139 13.02 24.97 -3.37
N GLY A 140 11.85 25.58 -3.27
CA GLY A 140 11.12 25.73 -2.00
C GLY A 140 10.70 24.43 -1.33
N LEU A 141 10.69 23.30 -2.05
CA LEU A 141 10.35 21.98 -1.51
C LEU A 141 11.57 21.19 -1.01
N LEU A 142 12.79 21.58 -1.38
CA LEU A 142 14.00 20.83 -1.01
C LEU A 142 14.26 20.70 0.51
N PRO A 143 13.86 21.66 1.35
CA PRO A 143 14.05 21.51 2.80
C PRO A 143 13.17 20.45 3.44
N TYR A 144 12.16 19.93 2.73
CA TYR A 144 11.10 19.10 3.28
C TYR A 144 11.24 17.63 2.90
N ARG A 145 10.81 16.75 3.80
CA ARG A 145 10.60 15.30 3.53
C ARG A 145 9.20 15.11 2.97
N LEU A 146 9.07 15.05 1.64
CA LEU A 146 7.78 15.02 0.95
C LEU A 146 7.19 13.60 0.95
N THR A 147 5.96 13.44 1.41
CA THR A 147 5.30 12.12 1.50
C THR A 147 4.02 12.02 0.69
N ALA A 148 3.31 13.12 0.47
CA ALA A 148 2.14 13.14 -0.40
C ALA A 148 2.01 14.47 -1.15
N THR A 149 1.41 14.42 -2.34
CA THR A 149 0.90 15.57 -3.09
C THR A 149 -0.55 15.26 -3.48
N MET A 150 -1.43 16.23 -3.33
CA MET A 150 -2.86 16.01 -3.49
C MET A 150 -3.57 17.25 -4.05
N PRO A 151 -4.80 17.09 -4.62
CA PRO A 151 -5.59 18.22 -5.11
C PRO A 151 -5.87 19.22 -3.99
N HIS A 152 -5.92 20.49 -4.35
CA HIS A 152 -6.39 21.53 -3.43
C HIS A 152 -7.90 21.40 -3.18
N LEU A 153 -8.33 21.61 -1.93
CA LEU A 153 -9.71 21.36 -1.50
C LEU A 153 -10.75 22.26 -2.20
N THR A 154 -10.42 23.52 -2.43
CA THR A 154 -11.34 24.53 -2.96
C THR A 154 -10.92 25.13 -4.31
N ASP A 155 -9.67 24.92 -4.73
CA ASP A 155 -9.10 25.42 -5.99
C ASP A 155 -8.21 24.37 -6.66
N PRO A 156 -8.76 23.18 -6.99
CA PRO A 156 -7.97 22.08 -7.56
C PRO A 156 -7.47 22.33 -8.99
N GLU A 157 -7.96 23.37 -9.66
CA GLU A 157 -7.53 23.74 -11.01
C GLU A 157 -6.20 24.47 -11.02
N ASN A 158 -5.88 25.21 -9.95
CA ASN A 158 -4.72 26.09 -9.90
C ASN A 158 -3.72 25.70 -8.81
N ARG A 159 -4.13 24.92 -7.81
CA ARG A 159 -3.34 24.68 -6.61
C ARG A 159 -3.28 23.22 -6.23
N VAL A 160 -2.20 22.88 -5.51
CA VAL A 160 -1.98 21.57 -4.89
C VAL A 160 -1.51 21.72 -3.45
N TYR A 161 -1.75 20.67 -2.67
CA TYR A 161 -1.14 20.55 -1.36
C TYR A 161 0.02 19.56 -1.38
N PHE A 162 0.98 19.80 -0.49
CA PHE A 162 2.04 18.86 -0.14
C PHE A 162 1.99 18.55 1.34
N GLN A 163 2.15 17.27 1.66
CA GLN A 163 2.36 16.81 3.02
C GLN A 163 3.82 16.41 3.20
N THR A 164 4.36 16.74 4.35
CA THR A 164 5.71 16.32 4.73
C THR A 164 5.67 15.32 5.88
N MET A 165 6.69 14.49 5.96
CA MET A 165 6.83 13.50 7.04
C MET A 165 6.85 14.16 8.42
N ASP A 166 7.39 15.37 8.49
CA ASP A 166 7.56 16.14 9.73
C ASP A 166 6.31 16.95 10.13
N GLY A 167 5.23 16.88 9.33
CA GLY A 167 3.96 17.51 9.63
C GLY A 167 3.77 18.92 9.07
N HIS A 168 4.67 19.44 8.23
CA HIS A 168 4.36 20.64 7.47
C HIS A 168 3.37 20.28 6.35
N PHE A 169 2.29 21.04 6.30
CA PHE A 169 1.29 20.94 5.23
C PHE A 169 1.38 22.22 4.41
N LEU A 170 1.78 22.07 3.13
CA LEU A 170 2.06 23.21 2.28
C LEU A 170 1.01 23.33 1.17
N GLU A 171 0.80 24.56 0.74
CA GLU A 171 0.01 24.92 -0.44
C GLU A 171 0.95 25.51 -1.50
N MET A 172 0.66 25.26 -2.77
CA MET A 172 1.42 25.81 -3.89
C MET A 172 0.51 26.07 -5.09
N ASP A 173 0.65 27.24 -5.70
CA ASP A 173 0.10 27.49 -7.03
C ASP A 173 0.97 26.81 -8.09
N ILE A 174 0.31 26.10 -9.02
CA ILE A 174 0.99 25.26 -10.01
C ILE A 174 1.72 26.05 -11.10
N THR A 175 1.46 27.36 -11.21
CA THR A 175 2.10 28.24 -12.21
C THR A 175 3.31 28.96 -11.65
N ASP A 176 3.22 29.46 -10.42
CA ASP A 176 4.32 30.20 -9.80
C ASP A 176 5.32 29.32 -9.06
N LEU A 177 4.92 28.09 -8.71
CA LEU A 177 5.72 27.06 -8.06
C LEU A 177 6.38 27.52 -6.75
N LYS A 178 5.68 28.37 -5.99
CA LYS A 178 6.14 28.85 -4.70
C LYS A 178 5.35 28.20 -3.56
N PRO A 179 5.87 27.15 -2.93
CA PRO A 179 5.20 26.54 -1.80
C PRO A 179 5.27 27.44 -0.56
N HIS A 180 4.18 27.45 0.21
CA HIS A 180 4.15 28.07 1.53
C HIS A 180 3.47 27.15 2.54
N VAL A 181 3.88 27.20 3.79
CA VAL A 181 3.31 26.39 4.86
C VAL A 181 1.94 26.95 5.22
N LEU A 182 0.92 26.10 5.10
CA LEU A 182 -0.46 26.41 5.50
C LEU A 182 -0.72 26.00 6.95
N PHE A 183 -0.26 24.81 7.34
CA PHE A 183 -0.41 24.26 8.68
C PHE A 183 0.87 23.59 9.17
N ASN A 184 1.02 23.54 10.50
CA ASN A 184 1.85 22.56 11.17
C ASN A 184 0.94 21.49 11.77
N LEU A 185 0.83 20.34 11.12
CA LEU A 185 -0.08 19.26 11.52
C LEU A 185 0.22 18.72 12.93
N THR A 186 1.47 18.84 13.40
CA THR A 186 1.82 18.42 14.76
C THR A 186 1.19 19.31 15.81
N GLU A 187 1.12 20.62 15.55
CA GLU A 187 0.45 21.58 16.43
C GLU A 187 -1.06 21.42 16.38
N GLU A 188 -1.62 21.33 15.17
CA GLU A 188 -3.07 21.14 14.95
C GLU A 188 -3.60 19.88 15.66
N MET A 189 -2.87 18.78 15.57
CA MET A 189 -3.26 17.49 16.12
C MET A 189 -2.69 17.23 17.52
N LYS A 190 -1.96 18.18 18.09
CA LYS A 190 -1.31 18.10 19.41
C LYS A 190 -0.39 16.88 19.52
N ILE A 191 0.36 16.59 18.48
CA ILE A 191 1.35 15.51 18.45
C ILE A 191 2.62 16.04 19.12
N THR A 192 2.98 15.44 20.25
CA THR A 192 4.18 15.83 21.04
C THR A 192 5.36 14.90 20.81
N GLN A 193 5.14 13.76 20.18
CA GLN A 193 6.17 12.81 19.77
C GLN A 193 6.61 13.10 18.35
N GLN A 194 7.70 12.48 17.92
CA GLN A 194 8.15 12.62 16.53
C GLN A 194 7.06 12.18 15.55
N PRO A 195 6.60 13.06 14.68
CA PRO A 195 5.59 12.73 13.69
C PRO A 195 6.20 11.88 12.57
N HIS A 196 5.34 11.13 11.90
CA HIS A 196 5.74 10.33 10.76
C HIS A 196 4.57 10.25 9.77
N PHE A 197 4.18 11.41 9.22
CA PHE A 197 3.12 11.48 8.23
C PHE A 197 3.54 10.81 6.93
N LYS A 198 2.68 9.97 6.35
CA LYS A 198 3.00 9.11 5.22
C LYS A 198 2.13 9.33 4.00
N GLY A 199 0.83 9.28 4.12
CA GLY A 199 -0.11 9.42 3.03
C GLY A 199 -1.05 10.60 3.21
N GLY A 200 -1.57 11.10 2.11
CA GLY A 200 -2.60 12.13 2.11
C GLY A 200 -3.26 12.25 0.75
N TYR A 201 -4.56 12.51 0.75
CA TYR A 201 -5.32 12.77 -0.46
C TYR A 201 -6.54 13.63 -0.17
N THR A 202 -7.04 14.32 -1.20
CA THR A 202 -8.25 15.15 -1.13
C THR A 202 -9.36 14.49 -1.94
N ALA A 203 -10.44 14.11 -1.29
CA ALA A 203 -11.65 13.58 -1.93
C ALA A 203 -12.88 13.87 -1.09
N GLN A 204 -14.06 13.83 -1.68
CA GLN A 204 -15.35 14.03 -1.01
C GLN A 204 -15.39 15.28 -0.11
N HIS A 205 -14.84 16.39 -0.62
CA HIS A 205 -14.73 17.67 0.09
C HIS A 205 -13.95 17.61 1.41
N ARG A 206 -12.97 16.73 1.50
CA ARG A 206 -12.09 16.56 2.65
C ARG A 206 -10.65 16.31 2.23
N VAL A 207 -9.74 16.84 3.00
CA VAL A 207 -8.34 16.43 3.00
C VAL A 207 -8.18 15.37 4.08
N VAL A 208 -7.62 14.23 3.73
CA VAL A 208 -7.32 13.15 4.68
C VAL A 208 -5.82 12.92 4.71
N VAL A 209 -5.24 12.83 5.92
CA VAL A 209 -3.81 12.60 6.13
C VAL A 209 -3.59 11.48 7.13
N SER A 210 -2.53 10.71 6.91
CA SER A 210 -2.15 9.59 7.76
C SER A 210 -0.84 9.84 8.48
N ASN A 211 -0.75 9.38 9.73
CA ASN A 211 0.46 9.35 10.54
C ASN A 211 0.63 7.95 11.13
N ASN A 212 1.72 7.25 10.78
CA ASN A 212 1.98 5.92 11.33
C ASN A 212 2.72 5.96 12.67
N GLY A 213 3.12 7.14 13.13
CA GLY A 213 3.94 7.29 14.33
C GLY A 213 5.37 6.81 14.10
N PHE A 214 6.22 6.96 15.12
CA PHE A 214 7.65 6.66 15.00
C PHE A 214 8.04 5.28 15.52
N PHE A 215 7.32 4.74 16.49
CA PHE A 215 7.61 3.44 17.11
C PHE A 215 6.38 2.53 17.16
N ALA A 216 6.65 1.26 17.44
CA ALA A 216 5.67 0.21 17.55
C ALA A 216 4.51 0.53 18.51
N TYR A 217 3.51 -0.28 18.46
CA TYR A 217 2.27 -0.27 19.21
C TYR A 217 2.31 0.40 20.60
N GLY A 218 1.36 1.28 20.85
CA GLY A 218 1.13 1.88 22.15
C GLY A 218 2.00 3.09 22.50
N GLN A 219 2.99 3.43 21.69
CA GLN A 219 3.88 4.58 21.95
C GLN A 219 3.64 5.76 21.03
N THR A 220 2.64 5.70 20.19
CA THR A 220 2.52 6.63 19.11
C THR A 220 1.28 7.47 19.23
N GLN A 221 1.41 8.71 18.86
CA GLN A 221 0.31 9.57 18.51
C GLN A 221 -0.03 9.39 17.03
N ALA A 222 -0.04 8.14 16.58
CA ALA A 222 -0.45 7.76 15.25
C ALA A 222 -1.92 8.12 15.00
N GLY A 223 -2.33 8.14 13.75
CA GLY A 223 -3.73 8.35 13.44
C GLY A 223 -4.03 8.60 11.97
N LEU A 224 -5.32 8.59 11.71
CA LEU A 224 -5.94 9.08 10.51
C LEU A 224 -6.71 10.34 10.85
N PHE A 225 -6.53 11.39 10.06
CA PHE A 225 -7.13 12.69 10.34
C PHE A 225 -7.77 13.26 9.07
N GLU A 226 -8.85 14.01 9.24
CA GLU A 226 -9.52 14.71 8.14
C GLU A 226 -9.71 16.20 8.43
N TRP A 227 -9.78 16.99 7.37
CA TRP A 227 -10.08 18.41 7.39
C TRP A 227 -11.02 18.79 6.23
N ASP A 228 -12.09 19.49 6.53
CA ASP A 228 -13.14 19.89 5.59
C ASP A 228 -13.02 21.35 5.11
N GLY A 229 -11.91 22.02 5.41
CA GLY A 229 -11.72 23.44 5.17
C GLY A 229 -12.14 24.33 6.35
N GLY A 230 -12.63 23.74 7.43
CA GLY A 230 -13.01 24.45 8.65
C GLY A 230 -11.83 24.85 9.53
N LYS A 231 -12.11 25.10 10.81
CA LYS A 231 -11.11 25.61 11.77
C LYS A 231 -10.22 24.55 12.38
N SER A 232 -10.56 23.26 12.28
CA SER A 232 -9.87 22.21 13.00
C SER A 232 -9.83 20.90 12.22
N TRP A 233 -8.78 20.13 12.47
CA TRP A 233 -8.65 18.76 12.04
C TRP A 233 -9.40 17.81 12.97
N HIS A 234 -9.99 16.76 12.42
CA HIS A 234 -10.70 15.73 13.16
C HIS A 234 -9.96 14.40 13.07
N ARG A 235 -9.83 13.71 14.21
CA ARG A 235 -9.23 12.37 14.25
C ARG A 235 -10.28 11.31 13.94
N ILE A 236 -10.02 10.49 12.93
CA ILE A 236 -10.87 9.36 12.51
C ILE A 236 -10.44 8.06 13.18
N SER A 237 -9.12 7.86 13.30
CA SER A 237 -8.54 6.67 13.92
C SER A 237 -7.34 7.05 14.79
N ASP A 238 -7.11 6.29 15.86
CA ASP A 238 -5.93 6.39 16.73
C ASP A 238 -4.85 5.32 16.40
N LYS A 239 -5.06 4.57 15.32
CA LYS A 239 -4.15 3.52 14.88
C LYS A 239 -3.19 4.04 13.80
N PRO A 240 -2.01 3.42 13.66
CA PRO A 240 -1.10 3.70 12.57
C PRO A 240 -1.79 3.54 11.21
N HIS A 241 -1.70 4.58 10.38
CA HIS A 241 -2.13 4.57 8.98
C HIS A 241 -0.98 5.04 8.10
N MET A 242 -0.91 4.52 6.88
CA MET A 242 0.19 4.81 5.99
C MET A 242 -0.25 5.43 4.67
N ASP A 243 -1.06 4.78 3.87
CA ASP A 243 -1.48 5.32 2.59
C ASP A 243 -2.90 5.87 2.62
N VAL A 244 -3.12 6.87 1.79
CA VAL A 244 -4.42 7.48 1.52
C VAL A 244 -4.52 7.67 0.02
N ALA A 245 -5.49 7.06 -0.61
CA ALA A 245 -5.64 7.05 -2.05
C ALA A 245 -7.11 7.27 -2.46
N ALA A 246 -7.31 8.04 -3.51
CA ALA A 246 -8.60 8.19 -4.16
C ALA A 246 -8.42 8.45 -5.64
N ARG A 247 -9.51 8.32 -6.38
CA ARG A 247 -9.59 8.65 -7.79
C ARG A 247 -10.62 9.75 -7.98
N ALA A 248 -10.17 10.93 -8.39
CA ALA A 248 -11.00 12.13 -8.46
C ALA A 248 -12.19 12.02 -9.45
N ASN A 249 -12.09 11.17 -10.48
CA ASN A 249 -13.05 11.07 -11.57
C ASN A 249 -13.99 9.86 -11.51
N MET A 250 -13.89 9.02 -10.47
CA MET A 250 -14.71 7.82 -10.38
C MET A 250 -15.24 7.61 -8.96
N GLY A 251 -16.50 8.01 -8.73
CA GLY A 251 -17.21 7.73 -7.50
C GLY A 251 -16.61 8.26 -6.21
N SER A 252 -15.42 8.84 -6.30
CA SER A 252 -14.73 9.55 -5.22
C SER A 252 -14.58 8.77 -3.91
N VAL A 253 -14.55 7.44 -3.95
CA VAL A 253 -14.21 6.65 -2.75
C VAL A 253 -12.78 6.95 -2.37
N LEU A 254 -12.54 7.26 -1.10
CA LEU A 254 -11.21 7.42 -0.57
C LEU A 254 -10.88 6.19 0.29
N PHE A 255 -9.73 5.59 0.04
CA PHE A 255 -9.25 4.43 0.75
C PHE A 255 -8.05 4.79 1.62
N THR A 256 -7.93 4.13 2.76
CA THR A 256 -6.74 4.22 3.61
C THR A 256 -6.27 2.84 4.04
N SER A 257 -4.98 2.72 4.28
CA SER A 257 -4.36 1.51 4.80
C SER A 257 -3.62 1.77 6.10
N GLY A 258 -3.72 0.83 7.02
CA GLY A 258 -3.07 0.91 8.33
C GLY A 258 -2.95 -0.46 9.00
N TRP A 259 -2.61 -0.48 10.27
CA TRP A 259 -2.51 -1.73 11.03
C TRP A 259 -2.67 -1.50 12.53
N ASP A 260 -2.97 -2.59 13.23
CA ASP A 260 -2.80 -2.71 14.66
C ASP A 260 -2.19 -4.11 14.99
N GLU A 261 -2.13 -4.46 16.26
CA GLU A 261 -1.60 -5.76 16.68
C GLU A 261 -2.47 -6.94 16.20
N ARG A 262 -3.73 -6.70 15.88
CA ARG A 262 -4.72 -7.73 15.50
C ARG A 262 -4.71 -8.04 14.01
N SER A 263 -4.62 -7.01 13.16
CA SER A 263 -4.82 -7.16 11.72
C SER A 263 -4.31 -5.94 10.94
N ALA A 264 -4.26 -6.04 9.63
CA ALA A 264 -4.22 -4.86 8.77
C ALA A 264 -5.59 -4.15 8.80
N LEU A 265 -5.56 -2.82 8.69
CA LEU A 265 -6.74 -1.95 8.65
C LEU A 265 -6.93 -1.45 7.22
N PHE A 266 -8.16 -1.45 6.80
CA PHE A 266 -8.57 -0.92 5.52
C PHE A 266 -9.85 -0.10 5.73
N ASP A 267 -9.72 1.21 5.63
CA ASP A 267 -10.86 2.10 5.83
C ASP A 267 -11.23 2.77 4.52
N ALA A 268 -12.50 3.05 4.36
CA ALA A 268 -13.03 3.72 3.20
C ALA A 268 -13.98 4.85 3.57
N LEU A 269 -13.82 5.97 2.93
CA LEU A 269 -14.79 7.07 2.96
C LEU A 269 -15.70 6.92 1.73
N VAL A 270 -16.95 6.58 2.00
CA VAL A 270 -17.99 6.35 0.97
C VAL A 270 -19.16 7.25 1.27
N ASP A 271 -19.55 8.08 0.32
CA ASP A 271 -20.68 9.03 0.45
C ASP A 271 -20.62 9.84 1.77
N GLY A 272 -19.43 10.29 2.12
CA GLY A 272 -19.18 11.08 3.32
C GLY A 272 -19.19 10.30 4.64
N GLN A 273 -19.27 8.97 4.60
CA GLN A 273 -19.30 8.11 5.78
C GLN A 273 -18.08 7.19 5.81
N TRP A 274 -17.39 7.14 6.94
CA TRP A 274 -16.30 6.22 7.17
C TRP A 274 -16.81 4.80 7.40
N GLN A 275 -16.17 3.84 6.74
CA GLN A 275 -16.39 2.40 6.88
C GLN A 275 -15.06 1.75 7.22
N HIS A 276 -15.09 0.88 8.24
CA HIS A 276 -13.89 0.23 8.78
C HIS A 276 -13.93 -1.25 8.46
N TYR A 277 -12.83 -1.76 7.92
CA TYR A 277 -12.64 -3.15 7.55
C TYR A 277 -11.29 -3.64 8.06
N ARG A 278 -11.17 -4.94 8.21
CA ARG A 278 -9.93 -5.59 8.61
C ARG A 278 -9.53 -6.64 7.60
N LEU A 279 -8.22 -6.72 7.37
CA LEU A 279 -7.61 -7.66 6.45
C LEU A 279 -6.57 -8.51 7.18
N PRO A 280 -6.30 -9.74 6.73
CA PRO A 280 -5.22 -10.54 7.31
C PRO A 280 -3.85 -9.92 7.01
N LYS A 281 -2.89 -10.17 7.88
CA LYS A 281 -1.48 -9.89 7.67
C LYS A 281 -0.80 -11.12 7.11
N ALA A 282 0.15 -10.95 6.19
CA ALA A 282 1.02 -12.02 5.72
C ALA A 282 2.41 -11.99 6.37
N SER A 283 2.76 -10.91 7.03
CA SER A 283 4.06 -10.75 7.68
C SER A 283 4.01 -9.82 8.89
N HIS A 284 4.71 -10.17 9.96
CA HIS A 284 4.99 -9.29 11.10
C HIS A 284 6.17 -8.33 10.85
N ALA A 285 6.90 -8.52 9.76
CA ALA A 285 8.06 -7.69 9.45
C ALA A 285 7.70 -6.21 9.27
N PHE A 286 6.43 -5.93 8.98
CA PHE A 286 5.92 -4.60 8.70
C PHE A 286 5.07 -4.00 9.84
N ASP A 287 5.08 -4.61 11.02
CA ASP A 287 4.27 -4.14 12.16
C ASP A 287 4.89 -2.98 12.94
N GLN A 288 6.10 -2.59 12.60
CA GLN A 288 6.82 -1.54 13.29
C GLN A 288 6.46 -0.16 12.74
N GLY A 289 6.42 0.85 13.59
CA GLY A 289 6.34 2.24 13.15
C GLY A 289 7.56 2.70 12.34
N TRP A 290 8.67 2.00 12.50
CA TRP A 290 9.90 2.17 11.73
C TRP A 290 10.04 1.03 10.71
N GLN A 291 9.33 1.09 9.64
CA GLN A 291 9.42 0.09 8.59
C GLN A 291 9.74 0.75 7.25
N THR A 292 10.39 -0.02 6.41
CA THR A 292 10.75 0.39 5.06
C THR A 292 9.62 0.17 4.07
N GLU A 293 8.63 -0.65 4.40
CA GLU A 293 7.45 -0.81 3.57
C GLU A 293 6.59 0.45 3.61
N TRP A 294 6.23 0.91 2.44
CA TRP A 294 5.24 1.94 2.26
C TRP A 294 3.98 1.28 1.73
N MET A 295 3.07 0.86 2.61
CA MET A 295 1.77 0.38 2.16
C MET A 295 1.22 1.32 1.09
N ARG A 296 0.75 0.76 -0.03
CA ARG A 296 0.31 1.54 -1.17
C ARG A 296 -0.99 1.02 -1.75
N ILE A 297 -1.82 1.96 -2.17
CA ILE A 297 -3.02 1.70 -2.96
C ILE A 297 -2.84 2.45 -4.27
N ARG A 298 -2.77 1.72 -5.40
CA ARG A 298 -2.50 2.29 -6.72
C ARG A 298 -3.41 1.71 -7.78
N GLU A 299 -3.83 2.56 -8.71
CA GLU A 299 -4.37 2.09 -9.97
C GLU A 299 -3.24 1.51 -10.81
N ILE A 300 -3.37 0.24 -11.19
CA ILE A 300 -2.37 -0.47 -12.00
C ILE A 300 -2.82 -0.67 -13.43
N GLU A 301 -4.11 -0.75 -13.63
CA GLU A 301 -4.76 -0.82 -14.95
C GLU A 301 -5.98 0.10 -14.90
N THR A 302 -6.53 0.46 -16.04
CA THR A 302 -7.69 1.34 -16.06
C THR A 302 -8.82 0.78 -15.19
N GLU A 303 -9.20 1.54 -14.15
CA GLU A 303 -10.28 1.18 -13.22
C GLU A 303 -9.99 -0.06 -12.37
N HIS A 304 -8.73 -0.43 -12.22
CA HIS A 304 -8.30 -1.59 -11.45
C HIS A 304 -7.23 -1.19 -10.43
N TYR A 305 -7.56 -1.29 -9.16
CA TYR A 305 -6.66 -0.95 -8.07
C TYR A 305 -5.97 -2.20 -7.52
N MET A 306 -4.74 -2.00 -7.14
CA MET A 306 -3.97 -2.94 -6.33
C MET A 306 -3.56 -2.26 -5.03
N MET A 307 -3.58 -3.01 -3.95
CA MET A 307 -3.17 -2.57 -2.63
C MET A 307 -2.07 -3.50 -2.11
N ASP A 308 -0.98 -2.92 -1.63
CA ASP A 308 0.08 -3.61 -0.92
C ASP A 308 -0.04 -3.30 0.57
N ILE A 309 -0.30 -4.33 1.38
CA ILE A 309 -0.43 -4.20 2.84
C ILE A 309 0.19 -5.43 3.52
N GLN A 310 1.11 -5.20 4.46
CA GLN A 310 1.58 -6.21 5.40
C GLN A 310 2.06 -7.51 4.73
N GLY A 311 2.77 -7.38 3.61
CA GLY A 311 3.33 -8.51 2.86
C GLY A 311 2.34 -9.24 1.95
N MET A 312 1.21 -8.61 1.60
CA MET A 312 0.21 -9.16 0.69
C MET A 312 -0.28 -8.13 -0.30
N PHE A 313 -0.38 -8.52 -1.57
CA PHE A 313 -1.12 -7.78 -2.57
C PHE A 313 -2.59 -8.14 -2.56
N TYR A 314 -3.43 -7.12 -2.66
CA TYR A 314 -4.87 -7.23 -2.82
C TYR A 314 -5.32 -6.51 -4.09
N GLU A 315 -6.25 -7.10 -4.80
CA GLU A 315 -7.07 -6.45 -5.80
C GLU A 315 -8.24 -5.75 -5.10
N LEU A 316 -8.61 -4.56 -5.56
CA LEU A 316 -9.80 -3.88 -5.10
C LEU A 316 -10.43 -3.02 -6.19
N GLN A 317 -11.72 -2.75 -6.05
CA GLN A 317 -12.47 -1.93 -6.97
C GLN A 317 -12.39 -0.45 -6.57
N PRO A 318 -12.27 0.48 -7.54
CA PRO A 318 -12.16 1.91 -7.26
C PRO A 318 -13.46 2.58 -6.83
N ILE A 319 -14.57 1.85 -6.86
CA ILE A 319 -15.91 2.36 -6.52
C ILE A 319 -16.58 1.50 -5.46
N ALA A 320 -17.53 2.08 -4.74
CA ALA A 320 -18.40 1.33 -3.84
C ALA A 320 -19.56 0.67 -4.62
N PHE A 321 -19.98 -0.50 -4.14
CA PHE A 321 -21.15 -1.21 -4.62
C PHE A 321 -22.26 -1.15 -3.56
N GLU A 322 -23.43 -0.64 -3.93
CA GLU A 322 -24.53 -0.41 -2.99
C GLU A 322 -24.12 0.34 -1.71
N GLY A 323 -23.23 1.33 -1.87
CA GLY A 323 -22.71 2.13 -0.75
C GLY A 323 -21.72 1.41 0.16
N ARG A 324 -21.18 0.25 -0.24
CA ARG A 324 -20.22 -0.55 0.52
C ARG A 324 -19.00 -0.94 -0.32
N ILE A 325 -17.92 -1.25 0.36
CA ILE A 325 -16.71 -1.75 -0.28
C ILE A 325 -16.84 -3.26 -0.52
N TRP A 326 -16.57 -3.66 -1.73
CA TRP A 326 -16.64 -5.03 -2.21
C TRP A 326 -15.46 -5.34 -3.14
N GLY A 327 -15.32 -6.62 -3.53
CA GLY A 327 -14.33 -7.02 -4.52
C GLY A 327 -12.89 -6.95 -4.03
N VAL A 328 -12.66 -6.74 -2.74
CA VAL A 328 -11.33 -6.88 -2.14
C VAL A 328 -10.96 -8.35 -2.16
N LYS A 329 -9.83 -8.67 -2.78
CA LYS A 329 -9.41 -10.03 -3.04
C LYS A 329 -7.90 -10.18 -2.86
N PRO A 330 -7.42 -11.15 -2.06
CA PRO A 330 -6.00 -11.40 -1.94
C PRO A 330 -5.44 -11.97 -3.25
N VAL A 331 -4.29 -11.46 -3.67
CA VAL A 331 -3.61 -11.89 -4.92
C VAL A 331 -2.45 -12.82 -4.60
N CYS A 332 -1.48 -12.36 -3.83
CA CYS A 332 -0.32 -13.14 -3.44
C CYS A 332 0.35 -12.55 -2.20
N GLN A 333 1.10 -13.39 -1.49
CA GLN A 333 2.00 -12.91 -0.44
C GLN A 333 3.42 -12.70 -0.99
N HIS A 334 4.18 -11.82 -0.34
CA HIS A 334 5.57 -11.52 -0.68
C HIS A 334 6.37 -11.08 0.55
N LEU A 335 7.69 -11.04 0.39
CA LEU A 335 8.63 -10.54 1.41
C LEU A 335 9.38 -9.28 0.94
N ARG A 336 8.90 -8.65 -0.12
CA ARG A 336 9.52 -7.45 -0.67
C ARG A 336 9.13 -6.22 0.12
N THR A 337 10.04 -5.26 0.22
CA THR A 337 9.72 -3.90 0.61
C THR A 337 9.43 -3.10 -0.63
N ILE A 338 8.19 -2.66 -0.79
CA ILE A 338 7.69 -2.05 -2.01
C ILE A 338 7.26 -0.60 -1.73
N PRO A 339 8.13 0.37 -2.01
CA PRO A 339 7.82 1.77 -1.73
C PRO A 339 6.79 2.38 -2.69
N ASP A 340 6.74 1.93 -3.94
CA ASP A 340 5.75 2.35 -4.93
C ASP A 340 5.68 1.40 -6.13
N TYR A 341 4.59 1.44 -6.87
CA TYR A 341 4.39 0.69 -8.12
C TYR A 341 3.39 1.40 -9.04
N CYS A 342 3.45 1.06 -10.32
CA CYS A 342 2.56 1.57 -11.35
C CYS A 342 2.62 0.70 -12.60
N THR A 343 1.77 0.96 -13.58
CA THR A 343 1.86 0.34 -14.89
C THR A 343 2.62 1.24 -15.87
N PHE A 344 3.53 0.68 -16.61
CA PHE A 344 4.26 1.37 -17.67
C PHE A 344 4.33 0.50 -18.94
N ARG A 345 3.76 0.98 -20.04
CA ARG A 345 3.75 0.29 -21.35
C ARG A 345 3.26 -1.15 -21.29
N GLY A 346 2.19 -1.39 -20.51
CA GLY A 346 1.58 -2.72 -20.35
C GLY A 346 2.34 -3.65 -19.40
N LEU A 347 3.37 -3.16 -18.72
CA LEU A 347 4.07 -3.88 -17.67
C LEU A 347 3.78 -3.27 -16.30
N LEU A 348 3.61 -4.10 -15.30
CA LEU A 348 3.64 -3.69 -13.91
C LEU A 348 5.09 -3.39 -13.52
N ALA A 349 5.35 -2.16 -13.11
CA ALA A 349 6.63 -1.71 -12.59
C ALA A 349 6.54 -1.63 -11.06
N ILE A 350 7.33 -2.43 -10.36
CA ILE A 350 7.38 -2.45 -8.89
C ILE A 350 8.74 -1.92 -8.45
N GLY A 351 8.74 -0.78 -7.78
CA GLY A 351 9.89 -0.29 -7.04
C GLY A 351 10.14 -1.22 -5.88
N GLY A 352 11.34 -1.72 -5.74
CA GLY A 352 11.68 -2.68 -4.72
C GLY A 352 12.99 -2.34 -4.04
N ASN A 353 13.11 -2.80 -2.84
CA ASN A 353 14.38 -2.84 -2.15
C ASN A 353 14.95 -4.23 -2.30
N GLU A 354 16.10 -4.32 -2.92
CA GLU A 354 16.84 -5.57 -3.02
C GLU A 354 18.07 -5.54 -2.15
N THR A 355 18.35 -6.69 -1.58
CA THR A 355 19.60 -6.92 -0.86
C THR A 355 20.63 -7.49 -1.84
N THR A 356 21.34 -6.62 -2.55
CA THR A 356 22.47 -7.07 -3.35
C THR A 356 23.78 -6.55 -2.76
N PRO A 357 24.83 -7.34 -2.74
CA PRO A 357 26.16 -6.86 -2.39
C PRO A 357 26.57 -5.81 -3.44
N ASN A 358 26.84 -4.61 -3.00
CA ASN A 358 27.33 -3.53 -3.86
C ASN A 358 28.70 -3.05 -3.35
N GLY A 359 29.65 -3.96 -3.30
CA GLY A 359 31.01 -3.70 -2.84
C GLY A 359 31.02 -3.02 -1.46
N ASP A 360 31.95 -2.10 -1.28
CA ASP A 360 32.09 -1.37 -0.01
C ASP A 360 30.90 -0.46 0.35
N ALA A 361 30.03 -0.16 -0.60
CA ALA A 361 28.88 0.74 -0.36
C ALA A 361 27.73 0.02 0.35
N ASN A 362 27.73 -1.29 0.36
CA ASN A 362 26.68 -2.12 0.95
C ASN A 362 27.27 -3.25 1.78
N ALA A 363 28.14 -2.87 2.70
CA ALA A 363 28.87 -3.83 3.53
C ALA A 363 27.97 -4.56 4.54
N VAL A 364 26.76 -4.05 4.79
CA VAL A 364 25.79 -4.66 5.69
C VAL A 364 24.79 -5.49 4.89
N VAL A 365 24.84 -6.79 5.08
CA VAL A 365 23.87 -7.73 4.52
C VAL A 365 22.48 -7.36 5.02
N GLY A 366 21.52 -7.24 4.09
CA GLY A 366 20.14 -6.90 4.43
C GLY A 366 19.77 -5.42 4.28
N GLN A 367 20.68 -4.57 3.82
CA GLN A 367 20.30 -3.22 3.45
C GLN A 367 19.42 -3.21 2.20
N PRO A 368 18.31 -2.46 2.21
CA PRO A 368 17.47 -2.34 1.04
C PRO A 368 18.23 -1.69 -0.11
N GLN A 369 18.05 -2.22 -1.30
CA GLN A 369 18.54 -1.64 -2.55
C GLN A 369 17.39 -1.28 -3.45
N SER A 370 17.55 -0.18 -4.16
CA SER A 370 16.55 0.26 -5.11
C SER A 370 16.74 -0.44 -6.44
N GLY A 371 15.76 -1.20 -6.81
CA GLY A 371 15.58 -1.71 -8.15
C GLY A 371 14.15 -1.50 -8.59
N ILE A 372 13.87 -1.70 -9.86
CA ILE A 372 12.52 -1.73 -10.41
C ILE A 372 12.34 -3.06 -11.11
N TRP A 373 11.39 -3.84 -10.63
CA TRP A 373 10.96 -5.04 -11.30
C TRP A 373 9.89 -4.69 -12.34
N PHE A 374 10.01 -5.30 -13.53
CA PHE A 374 9.02 -5.19 -14.59
C PHE A 374 8.51 -6.57 -14.95
N GLY A 375 7.20 -6.73 -14.96
CA GLY A 375 6.53 -7.98 -15.33
C GLY A 375 5.08 -7.71 -15.68
N LYS A 376 4.33 -8.75 -15.96
CA LYS A 376 2.88 -8.64 -16.13
C LYS A 376 2.21 -8.64 -14.78
N SER A 377 1.07 -7.99 -14.65
CA SER A 377 0.23 -8.05 -13.45
C SER A 377 -0.12 -9.49 -13.09
N ASP A 378 -0.40 -10.33 -14.08
CA ASP A 378 -0.69 -11.76 -13.90
C ASP A 378 0.46 -12.57 -13.31
N ASP A 379 1.71 -12.13 -13.43
CA ASP A 379 2.87 -12.82 -12.85
C ASP A 379 2.78 -12.90 -11.32
N LEU A 380 2.04 -11.98 -10.69
CA LEU A 380 1.82 -11.95 -9.25
C LEU A 380 1.15 -13.23 -8.73
N TRP A 381 0.28 -13.85 -9.52
CA TRP A 381 -0.38 -15.11 -9.15
C TRP A 381 0.58 -16.28 -8.92
N SER A 382 1.81 -16.17 -9.41
CA SER A 382 2.86 -17.17 -9.23
C SER A 382 3.84 -16.87 -8.08
N TRP A 383 3.75 -15.69 -7.44
CA TRP A 383 4.72 -15.29 -6.40
C TRP A 383 4.53 -16.08 -5.10
N GLY A 384 3.29 -16.26 -4.66
CA GLY A 384 2.98 -17.01 -3.45
C GLY A 384 1.47 -17.06 -3.22
N LYS A 385 1.01 -18.17 -2.66
CA LYS A 385 -0.43 -18.30 -2.37
C LYS A 385 -0.81 -17.33 -1.27
N PRO A 386 -1.99 -16.70 -1.36
CA PRO A 386 -2.51 -15.90 -0.26
C PRO A 386 -2.62 -16.73 1.03
N GLN A 387 -1.93 -16.29 2.05
CA GLN A 387 -1.97 -16.85 3.39
C GLN A 387 -1.81 -15.72 4.39
N GLY A 388 -2.41 -15.86 5.55
CA GLY A 388 -2.29 -14.81 6.53
C GLY A 388 -3.05 -15.10 7.82
N TRP A 389 -2.96 -14.17 8.73
CA TRP A 389 -3.62 -14.25 10.02
C TRP A 389 -4.11 -12.88 10.46
N GLY A 390 -4.97 -12.88 11.45
CA GLY A 390 -5.48 -11.70 12.13
C GLY A 390 -6.94 -11.86 12.50
N GLY A 391 -7.50 -10.87 13.13
CA GLY A 391 -8.88 -10.94 13.52
C GLY A 391 -9.41 -9.64 14.08
N PRO A 392 -10.68 -9.61 14.47
CA PRO A 392 -11.27 -8.43 15.05
C PRO A 392 -10.87 -8.23 16.52
N TRP A 393 -10.52 -9.30 17.24
CA TRP A 393 -10.28 -9.23 18.69
C TRP A 393 -9.05 -10.04 19.12
N ARG A 394 -8.19 -9.44 19.91
CA ARG A 394 -7.03 -10.07 20.54
C ARG A 394 -6.99 -9.68 22.03
N ASN A 395 -7.66 -10.47 22.89
CA ASN A 395 -7.85 -10.16 24.30
C ASN A 395 -8.48 -8.78 24.52
N ASP A 396 -9.41 -8.41 23.65
CA ASP A 396 -10.12 -7.13 23.69
C ASP A 396 -11.35 -7.18 24.56
N SER A 397 -11.70 -6.04 25.14
CA SER A 397 -13.00 -5.86 25.82
C SER A 397 -14.08 -5.67 24.75
N VAL A 398 -14.93 -6.67 24.58
CA VAL A 398 -16.06 -6.63 23.64
C VAL A 398 -17.35 -6.27 24.36
N THR A 399 -18.32 -5.72 23.63
CA THR A 399 -19.64 -5.34 24.15
C THR A 399 -20.70 -6.29 23.61
N ALA A 400 -21.55 -6.82 24.48
CA ALA A 400 -22.65 -7.71 24.10
C ALA A 400 -23.52 -7.11 23.00
N GLY A 401 -23.81 -7.90 21.97
CA GLY A 401 -24.66 -7.52 20.83
C GLY A 401 -24.01 -6.55 19.84
N VAL A 402 -22.80 -6.05 20.09
CA VAL A 402 -22.10 -5.14 19.17
C VAL A 402 -21.28 -5.97 18.18
N PRO A 403 -21.55 -5.89 16.86
CA PRO A 403 -20.76 -6.59 15.85
C PRO A 403 -19.31 -6.09 15.85
N SER A 404 -18.38 -7.00 15.51
CA SER A 404 -17.01 -6.63 15.18
C SER A 404 -16.94 -5.88 13.86
N ASP A 405 -15.78 -5.24 13.59
CA ASP A 405 -15.43 -4.81 12.22
C ASP A 405 -15.51 -6.02 11.27
N PRO A 406 -15.97 -5.82 10.01
CA PRO A 406 -15.90 -6.85 8.97
C PRO A 406 -14.46 -7.27 8.72
N PHE A 407 -14.22 -8.57 8.69
CA PHE A 407 -12.92 -9.16 8.39
C PHE A 407 -12.96 -9.84 7.02
N LEU A 408 -11.94 -9.64 6.19
CA LEU A 408 -11.88 -10.23 4.85
C LEU A 408 -11.85 -11.76 4.94
N PHE A 409 -12.72 -12.42 4.14
CA PHE A 409 -12.90 -13.86 4.24
C PHE A 409 -12.80 -14.61 2.90
N THR A 410 -12.91 -13.89 1.79
CA THR A 410 -12.89 -14.47 0.44
C THR A 410 -11.50 -14.93 -0.01
N ASP A 411 -11.47 -15.88 -0.94
CA ASP A 411 -10.31 -16.34 -1.73
C ASP A 411 -9.13 -16.95 -0.95
N PHE A 412 -9.32 -17.30 0.30
CA PHE A 412 -8.41 -18.17 1.02
C PHE A 412 -8.90 -19.62 0.94
N ARG A 413 -7.97 -20.55 0.72
CA ARG A 413 -8.33 -21.97 0.51
C ARG A 413 -8.86 -22.63 1.77
N ARG A 414 -8.15 -22.45 2.89
CA ARG A 414 -8.52 -23.00 4.18
C ARG A 414 -8.66 -21.88 5.18
N LYS A 415 -9.67 -21.99 6.01
CA LYS A 415 -10.03 -20.97 6.98
C LYS A 415 -10.26 -21.60 8.34
N MET A 416 -9.66 -21.03 9.35
CA MET A 416 -9.80 -21.45 10.73
C MET A 416 -9.97 -20.20 11.61
N LEU A 417 -10.87 -20.28 12.58
CA LEU A 417 -11.07 -19.22 13.56
C LEU A 417 -10.69 -19.75 14.95
N HIS A 418 -9.80 -19.06 15.62
CA HIS A 418 -9.42 -19.28 16.99
C HIS A 418 -10.28 -18.41 17.91
N LEU A 419 -11.05 -19.01 18.82
CA LEU A 419 -11.90 -18.31 19.77
C LEU A 419 -11.46 -18.58 21.19
N ALA A 420 -11.46 -17.54 22.03
CA ALA A 420 -11.34 -17.63 23.47
C ALA A 420 -12.19 -16.55 24.13
N SER A 421 -12.80 -16.88 25.27
CA SER A 421 -13.64 -15.96 26.03
C SER A 421 -13.35 -16.08 27.52
N GLU A 422 -13.23 -14.95 28.21
CA GLU A 422 -13.10 -14.91 29.68
C GLU A 422 -14.32 -15.49 30.40
N LYS A 423 -15.53 -15.29 29.86
CA LYS A 423 -16.81 -15.76 30.42
C LYS A 423 -17.48 -16.73 29.46
N ALA A 424 -18.41 -17.52 29.97
CA ALA A 424 -19.32 -18.29 29.13
C ALA A 424 -20.06 -17.36 28.17
N ALA A 425 -20.01 -17.65 26.88
CA ALA A 425 -20.53 -16.79 25.80
C ALA A 425 -21.05 -17.60 24.64
N GLU A 426 -21.98 -17.01 23.92
CA GLU A 426 -22.32 -17.39 22.55
C GLU A 426 -21.76 -16.35 21.60
N ILE A 427 -21.11 -16.80 20.52
CA ILE A 427 -20.59 -15.94 19.46
C ILE A 427 -21.30 -16.26 18.18
N GLU A 428 -22.10 -15.34 17.69
CA GLU A 428 -22.75 -15.47 16.39
C GLU A 428 -21.76 -15.06 15.27
N ILE A 429 -21.58 -15.97 14.31
CA ILE A 429 -20.81 -15.73 13.11
C ILE A 429 -21.78 -15.29 12.02
N GLN A 430 -21.58 -14.11 11.47
CA GLN A 430 -22.33 -13.59 10.34
C GLN A 430 -21.43 -13.39 9.14
N VAL A 431 -21.98 -13.62 7.92
CA VAL A 431 -21.29 -13.46 6.66
C VAL A 431 -22.05 -12.53 5.73
N ASP A 432 -21.31 -11.75 4.96
CA ASP A 432 -21.80 -10.92 3.87
C ASP A 432 -21.20 -11.44 2.57
N PHE A 433 -22.04 -12.10 1.75
CA PHE A 433 -21.58 -12.77 0.52
C PHE A 433 -21.12 -11.78 -0.55
N LEU A 434 -21.83 -10.66 -0.70
CA LEU A 434 -21.63 -9.71 -1.79
C LEU A 434 -20.81 -8.48 -1.36
N GLY A 435 -20.58 -8.29 -0.08
CA GLY A 435 -19.95 -7.09 0.43
C GLY A 435 -20.85 -5.84 0.44
N ASN A 436 -22.15 -6.02 0.33
CA ASN A 436 -23.12 -4.92 0.27
C ASN A 436 -23.76 -4.56 1.62
N GLY A 437 -23.31 -5.18 2.69
CA GLY A 437 -23.84 -4.97 4.04
C GLY A 437 -25.03 -5.86 4.40
N THR A 438 -25.40 -6.81 3.53
CA THR A 438 -26.45 -7.80 3.81
C THR A 438 -25.88 -9.00 4.55
N TRP A 439 -26.09 -9.02 5.85
CA TRP A 439 -25.53 -10.02 6.75
C TRP A 439 -26.45 -11.20 6.96
N ALA A 440 -25.95 -12.41 6.69
CA ALA A 440 -26.60 -13.66 6.99
C ALA A 440 -25.94 -14.35 8.18
N LYS A 441 -26.74 -14.91 9.07
CA LYS A 441 -26.23 -15.75 10.16
C LYS A 441 -25.69 -17.06 9.57
N PHE A 442 -24.43 -17.37 9.86
CA PHE A 442 -23.82 -18.65 9.51
C PHE A 442 -23.97 -19.68 10.63
N GLU A 443 -23.45 -19.37 11.81
CA GLU A 443 -23.45 -20.30 12.94
C GLU A 443 -23.41 -19.53 14.28
N THR A 444 -23.73 -20.22 15.38
CA THR A 444 -23.50 -19.74 16.74
C THR A 444 -22.60 -20.71 17.48
N ILE A 445 -21.47 -20.25 17.95
CA ILE A 445 -20.49 -21.01 18.72
C ILE A 445 -20.69 -20.74 20.21
N LYS A 446 -20.83 -21.80 21.01
CA LYS A 446 -20.91 -21.70 22.46
C LYS A 446 -19.54 -21.96 23.09
N LEU A 447 -19.12 -21.10 24.00
CA LEU A 447 -17.89 -21.20 24.76
C LEU A 447 -18.20 -21.22 26.25
N ASN A 448 -17.49 -22.05 27.00
CA ASN A 448 -17.41 -21.91 28.46
C ASN A 448 -16.41 -20.79 28.82
N GLY A 449 -16.50 -20.29 30.05
CA GLY A 449 -15.52 -19.30 30.51
C GLY A 449 -14.12 -19.89 30.62
N GLY A 450 -13.15 -19.18 30.02
CA GLY A 450 -11.75 -19.63 29.90
C GLY A 450 -11.48 -20.69 28.85
N GLU A 451 -12.48 -21.07 28.04
CA GLU A 451 -12.33 -22.06 26.97
C GLU A 451 -11.66 -21.44 25.77
N TYR A 452 -10.70 -22.20 25.17
CA TYR A 452 -10.22 -22.01 23.81
C TYR A 452 -10.90 -23.00 22.88
N ARG A 453 -11.42 -22.52 21.74
CA ARG A 453 -12.11 -23.33 20.75
C ARG A 453 -11.72 -22.98 19.32
N PRO A 454 -11.14 -23.92 18.56
CA PRO A 454 -10.94 -23.76 17.13
C PRO A 454 -12.24 -24.07 16.36
N VAL A 455 -12.52 -23.25 15.34
CA VAL A 455 -13.64 -23.44 14.40
C VAL A 455 -13.05 -23.58 13.01
N PHE A 456 -13.39 -24.66 12.33
CA PHE A 456 -12.94 -24.94 10.96
C PHE A 456 -14.08 -24.69 10.01
N PHE A 457 -13.77 -24.03 8.90
CA PHE A 457 -14.71 -23.83 7.81
C PHE A 457 -14.44 -24.85 6.71
N GLU A 458 -15.48 -25.26 6.01
CA GLU A 458 -15.32 -26.14 4.85
C GLU A 458 -14.50 -25.44 3.74
N ASP A 459 -13.70 -26.20 3.00
CA ASP A 459 -12.77 -25.65 1.99
C ASP A 459 -13.47 -24.81 0.90
N ALA A 460 -14.71 -25.17 0.54
CA ALA A 460 -15.49 -24.44 -0.46
C ALA A 460 -16.27 -23.24 0.09
N PHE A 461 -16.29 -23.05 1.43
CA PHE A 461 -17.06 -21.96 2.02
C PHE A 461 -16.34 -20.63 1.85
N SER A 462 -17.02 -19.65 1.26
CA SER A 462 -16.49 -18.30 1.06
C SER A 462 -17.60 -17.25 1.13
N SER A 463 -17.22 -16.06 1.56
CA SER A 463 -18.02 -14.82 1.53
C SER A 463 -17.06 -13.64 1.43
N GLN A 464 -17.54 -12.47 1.03
CA GLN A 464 -16.68 -11.29 0.98
C GLN A 464 -16.18 -10.93 2.38
N TRP A 465 -17.09 -10.82 3.32
CA TRP A 465 -16.79 -10.44 4.72
C TRP A 465 -17.38 -11.41 5.72
N VAL A 466 -16.74 -11.48 6.88
CA VAL A 466 -17.25 -12.13 8.10
C VAL A 466 -17.21 -11.16 9.26
N ARG A 467 -18.19 -11.20 10.17
CA ARG A 467 -18.18 -10.48 11.43
C ARG A 467 -18.72 -11.37 12.56
N LEU A 468 -18.39 -10.97 13.78
CA LEU A 468 -18.71 -11.72 15.00
C LEU A 468 -19.53 -10.87 15.95
N ILE A 469 -20.54 -11.46 16.57
CA ILE A 469 -21.39 -10.78 17.56
C ILE A 469 -21.33 -11.57 18.87
N PRO A 470 -20.79 -10.99 19.96
CA PRO A 470 -20.72 -11.64 21.24
C PRO A 470 -22.05 -11.48 22.01
N SER A 471 -22.46 -12.51 22.74
CA SER A 471 -23.67 -12.44 23.58
C SER A 471 -23.46 -11.78 24.95
N VAL A 472 -22.20 -11.63 25.37
CA VAL A 472 -21.84 -11.05 26.66
C VAL A 472 -20.67 -10.08 26.51
N SER A 473 -20.63 -9.08 27.43
CA SER A 473 -19.49 -8.16 27.52
C SER A 473 -18.40 -8.77 28.39
N CYS A 474 -17.24 -9.05 27.81
CA CYS A 474 -16.06 -9.57 28.52
C CYS A 474 -14.83 -9.43 27.64
N ARG A 475 -13.68 -9.94 28.07
CA ARG A 475 -12.49 -10.07 27.23
C ARG A 475 -12.63 -11.28 26.33
N MET A 476 -12.34 -11.05 25.02
CA MET A 476 -12.40 -12.11 23.99
C MET A 476 -11.23 -12.02 23.02
N THR A 477 -10.90 -13.17 22.46
CA THR A 477 -10.01 -13.30 21.31
C THR A 477 -10.76 -14.00 20.19
N ALA A 478 -10.64 -13.44 18.99
CA ALA A 478 -11.13 -14.02 17.75
C ALA A 478 -10.12 -13.72 16.64
N GLU A 479 -9.35 -14.73 16.28
CA GLU A 479 -8.29 -14.63 15.26
C GLU A 479 -8.49 -15.68 14.18
N PHE A 480 -8.48 -15.24 12.95
CA PHE A 480 -8.51 -16.11 11.77
C PHE A 480 -7.09 -16.50 11.36
N MET A 481 -6.94 -17.73 10.89
CA MET A 481 -5.77 -18.24 10.21
C MET A 481 -6.20 -18.72 8.84
N PHE A 482 -5.53 -18.25 7.81
CA PHE A 482 -5.80 -18.59 6.41
C PHE A 482 -4.59 -19.24 5.75
N THR A 483 -4.82 -20.33 5.00
CA THR A 483 -3.77 -21.03 4.24
C THR A 483 -4.26 -21.48 2.87
#